data_1bd222fac3a91b7b84232f7b2f446083
#
_entry.id   1bd222fac3a91b7b84232f7b2f446083
#
_cell.length_a   1.000
_cell.length_b   1.000
_cell.length_c   1.000
_cell.angle_alpha   90.00
_cell.angle_beta   90.00
_cell.angle_gamma   90.00
#
_symmetry.space_group_name_H-M   'P 1'
#
loop_
_entity.id
_entity.type
_entity.pdbx_description
1 polymer ?
#
loop_
_entity_poly.entity_id
_entity_poly.type
_entity_poly.pdbx_seq_one_letter_code
_entity_poly.pdbx_strand_id
1 'polypeptide(L)'
;MKKFLPFALAPLALFAAAAFAQSVAGPADVESKLRAAGYTEFKDIEFDSGLWEADVRRADGRWGDIAVDPASGEVFDSGDGRSVLDVRGVTDALDAAGYTEISDLDRDGVLWEAEARDAQGQRVELRISGIDGRVLHVDAEHDD
;
A
#
# COMPACT_ATOMS: atom_id res chain seq x y z
N MET A 1 -62.36 -25.80 -7.55
CA MET A 1 -61.83 -24.49 -7.11
C MET A 1 -60.36 -24.67 -6.66
N LYS A 2 -59.44 -24.31 -7.49
CA LYS A 2 -58.01 -24.37 -7.14
C LYS A 2 -57.58 -22.99 -6.66
N LYS A 3 -57.22 -22.88 -5.38
CA LYS A 3 -56.67 -21.64 -4.81
C LYS A 3 -55.14 -21.59 -5.14
N PHE A 4 -54.74 -20.66 -5.97
CA PHE A 4 -53.33 -20.35 -6.19
C PHE A 4 -52.87 -19.42 -5.04
N LEU A 5 -51.90 -19.89 -4.25
CA LEU A 5 -51.15 -19.02 -3.33
C LEU A 5 -50.04 -18.30 -4.14
N PRO A 6 -49.88 -17.01 -3.99
CA PRO A 6 -48.71 -16.34 -4.57
C PRO A 6 -47.48 -16.59 -3.71
N PHE A 7 -46.46 -17.11 -4.33
CA PHE A 7 -45.11 -17.24 -3.77
C PHE A 7 -44.47 -15.85 -3.72
N ALA A 8 -44.36 -15.30 -2.53
CA ALA A 8 -43.68 -14.06 -2.32
C ALA A 8 -42.16 -14.30 -2.36
N LEU A 9 -41.48 -13.90 -3.45
CA LEU A 9 -40.04 -13.81 -3.50
C LEU A 9 -39.59 -12.62 -2.66
N ALA A 10 -38.97 -12.88 -1.52
CA ALA A 10 -38.30 -11.85 -0.76
C ALA A 10 -36.96 -11.52 -1.45
N PRO A 11 -36.63 -10.24 -1.70
CA PRO A 11 -35.34 -9.88 -2.21
C PRO A 11 -34.28 -10.06 -1.12
N LEU A 12 -33.31 -10.95 -1.38
CA LEU A 12 -32.12 -11.11 -0.57
C LEU A 12 -31.25 -9.86 -0.77
N ALA A 13 -31.34 -8.90 0.15
CA ALA A 13 -30.47 -7.74 0.15
C ALA A 13 -29.04 -8.20 0.48
N LEU A 14 -28.20 -8.27 -0.54
CA LEU A 14 -26.75 -8.42 -0.37
C LEU A 14 -26.23 -7.10 0.25
N PHE A 15 -26.02 -7.09 1.55
CA PHE A 15 -25.22 -6.06 2.18
C PHE A 15 -23.75 -6.31 1.80
N ALA A 16 -23.27 -5.63 0.78
CA ALA A 16 -21.85 -5.46 0.57
C ALA A 16 -21.33 -4.63 1.74
N ALA A 17 -20.68 -5.28 2.70
CA ALA A 17 -19.91 -4.60 3.71
C ALA A 17 -18.75 -3.90 2.97
N ALA A 18 -18.85 -2.60 2.78
CA ALA A 18 -17.74 -1.78 2.38
C ALA A 18 -16.72 -1.87 3.53
N ALA A 19 -15.64 -2.61 3.31
CA ALA A 19 -14.49 -2.56 4.19
C ALA A 19 -13.89 -1.17 4.04
N PHE A 20 -14.22 -0.26 4.95
CA PHE A 20 -13.52 1.01 5.06
C PHE A 20 -12.08 0.67 5.43
N ALA A 21 -11.15 0.93 4.52
CA ALA A 21 -9.74 0.92 4.83
C ALA A 21 -9.52 1.91 5.97
N GLN A 22 -9.16 1.40 7.15
CA GLN A 22 -8.88 2.26 8.29
C GLN A 22 -7.54 2.93 8.04
N SER A 23 -7.55 4.26 7.91
CA SER A 23 -6.33 5.05 7.83
C SER A 23 -5.50 4.85 9.10
N VAL A 24 -4.19 4.80 8.92
CA VAL A 24 -3.21 4.63 10.00
C VAL A 24 -2.70 6.02 10.37
N ALA A 25 -3.22 6.57 11.45
CA ALA A 25 -2.98 7.97 11.82
C ALA A 25 -1.81 8.15 12.79
N GLY A 26 -1.35 7.10 13.44
CA GLY A 26 -0.29 7.20 14.43
C GLY A 26 0.34 5.86 14.80
N PRO A 27 1.40 5.88 15.65
CA PRO A 27 2.14 4.67 16.03
C PRO A 27 1.27 3.56 16.63
N ALA A 28 0.25 3.91 17.40
CA ALA A 28 -0.65 2.91 18.01
C ALA A 28 -1.49 2.16 16.95
N ASP A 29 -1.86 2.84 15.86
CA ASP A 29 -2.55 2.20 14.73
C ASP A 29 -1.59 1.28 13.98
N VAL A 30 -0.33 1.71 13.79
CA VAL A 30 0.74 0.87 13.21
C VAL A 30 0.91 -0.40 14.02
N GLU A 31 1.08 -0.28 15.35
CA GLU A 31 1.18 -1.44 16.23
C GLU A 31 0.00 -2.40 16.06
N SER A 32 -1.22 -1.87 15.98
CA SER A 32 -2.42 -2.67 15.79
C SER A 32 -2.41 -3.41 14.45
N LYS A 33 -1.95 -2.75 13.38
CA LYS A 33 -1.77 -3.36 12.05
C LYS A 33 -0.72 -4.46 12.06
N LEU A 34 0.42 -4.21 12.71
CA LEU A 34 1.51 -5.19 12.80
C LEU A 34 1.08 -6.44 13.58
N ARG A 35 0.38 -6.26 14.70
CA ARG A 35 -0.19 -7.39 15.46
C ARG A 35 -1.22 -8.18 14.64
N ALA A 36 -2.08 -7.49 13.90
CA ALA A 36 -3.06 -8.12 13.01
C ALA A 36 -2.39 -8.89 11.86
N ALA A 37 -1.23 -8.43 11.39
CA ALA A 37 -0.42 -9.10 10.38
C ALA A 37 0.39 -10.28 10.94
N GLY A 38 0.37 -10.51 12.27
CA GLY A 38 1.02 -11.65 12.94
C GLY A 38 2.40 -11.35 13.52
N TYR A 39 2.87 -10.09 13.50
CA TYR A 39 4.11 -9.71 14.16
C TYR A 39 3.87 -9.55 15.67
N THR A 40 4.73 -10.16 16.48
CA THR A 40 4.63 -10.13 17.94
C THR A 40 5.67 -9.21 18.57
N GLU A 41 6.80 -8.98 17.87
CA GLU A 41 7.87 -8.09 18.30
C GLU A 41 8.14 -7.07 17.19
N PHE A 42 8.13 -5.80 17.56
CA PHE A 42 8.43 -4.67 16.68
C PHE A 42 8.96 -3.48 17.50
N LYS A 43 9.71 -2.61 16.86
CA LYS A 43 10.34 -1.43 17.45
C LYS A 43 10.58 -0.36 16.38
N ASP A 44 11.10 0.79 16.83
CA ASP A 44 11.56 1.87 15.97
C ASP A 44 10.48 2.30 14.96
N ILE A 45 9.22 2.48 15.45
CA ILE A 45 8.10 2.93 14.63
C ILE A 45 8.26 4.42 14.37
N GLU A 46 8.44 4.78 13.11
CA GLU A 46 8.59 6.18 12.69
C GLU A 46 7.80 6.46 11.40
N PHE A 47 7.56 7.73 11.13
CA PHE A 47 6.91 8.18 9.90
C PHE A 47 7.95 8.89 9.05
N ASP A 48 8.26 8.33 7.89
CA ASP A 48 9.22 8.89 6.95
C ASP A 48 8.71 8.78 5.51
N SER A 49 8.97 9.81 4.72
CA SER A 49 8.67 9.86 3.28
C SER A 49 7.27 9.32 2.93
N GLY A 50 6.27 9.73 3.74
CA GLY A 50 4.86 9.42 3.53
C GLY A 50 4.40 8.03 3.97
N LEU A 51 5.26 7.21 4.51
CA LEU A 51 4.96 5.87 5.02
C LEU A 51 5.33 5.75 6.51
N TRP A 52 4.67 4.82 7.20
CA TRP A 52 5.15 4.35 8.49
C TRP A 52 6.18 3.26 8.29
N GLU A 53 7.29 3.35 8.98
CA GLU A 53 8.35 2.35 8.96
C GLU A 53 8.52 1.74 10.35
N ALA A 54 8.92 0.48 10.43
CA ALA A 54 9.20 -0.20 11.68
C ALA A 54 10.11 -1.41 11.46
N ASP A 55 10.89 -1.73 12.48
CA ASP A 55 11.56 -3.03 12.56
C ASP A 55 10.60 -4.07 13.13
N VAL A 56 10.52 -5.22 12.50
CA VAL A 56 9.74 -6.37 12.97
C VAL A 56 10.60 -7.62 13.09
N ARG A 57 10.26 -8.48 14.06
CA ARG A 57 10.83 -9.80 14.14
C ARG A 57 9.97 -10.80 13.39
N ARG A 58 10.55 -11.43 12.37
CA ARG A 58 9.88 -12.42 11.53
C ARG A 58 9.82 -13.79 12.23
N ALA A 59 8.98 -14.68 11.71
CA ALA A 59 8.81 -16.03 12.25
C ALA A 59 10.09 -16.86 12.27
N ASP A 60 11.07 -16.57 11.40
CA ASP A 60 12.41 -17.18 11.40
C ASP A 60 13.35 -16.62 12.47
N GLY A 61 12.87 -15.67 13.28
CA GLY A 61 13.61 -15.02 14.35
C GLY A 61 14.51 -13.87 13.92
N ARG A 62 14.56 -13.54 12.62
CA ARG A 62 15.37 -12.42 12.12
C ARG A 62 14.57 -11.13 12.16
N TRP A 63 15.27 -10.04 12.44
CA TRP A 63 14.74 -8.70 12.29
C TRP A 63 14.76 -8.26 10.82
N GLY A 64 13.84 -7.42 10.46
CA GLY A 64 13.77 -6.81 9.15
C GLY A 64 12.82 -5.63 9.13
N ASP A 65 13.06 -4.74 8.18
CA ASP A 65 12.30 -3.52 8.00
C ASP A 65 11.00 -3.81 7.27
N ILE A 66 9.95 -3.09 7.66
CA ILE A 66 8.65 -3.07 6.97
C ILE A 66 8.17 -1.63 6.81
N ALA A 67 7.29 -1.43 5.84
CA ALA A 67 6.55 -0.19 5.72
C ALA A 67 5.04 -0.44 5.82
N VAL A 68 4.30 0.58 6.25
CA VAL A 68 2.83 0.55 6.31
C VAL A 68 2.29 1.79 5.60
N ASP A 69 1.45 1.57 4.61
CA ASP A 69 0.75 2.66 3.93
C ASP A 69 -0.30 3.29 4.87
N PRO A 70 -0.18 4.59 5.20
CA PRO A 70 -1.12 5.23 6.10
C PRO A 70 -2.55 5.30 5.54
N ALA A 71 -2.71 5.29 4.22
CA ALA A 71 -4.01 5.41 3.58
C ALA A 71 -4.80 4.09 3.60
N SER A 72 -4.14 2.97 3.29
CA SER A 72 -4.76 1.65 3.20
C SER A 72 -4.52 0.76 4.42
N GLY A 73 -3.46 1.02 5.19
CA GLY A 73 -2.96 0.15 6.23
C GLY A 73 -2.30 -1.13 5.71
N GLU A 74 -1.96 -1.18 4.41
CA GLU A 74 -1.23 -2.29 3.83
C GLU A 74 0.18 -2.35 4.40
N VAL A 75 0.62 -3.56 4.77
CA VAL A 75 1.96 -3.83 5.27
C VAL A 75 2.82 -4.36 4.14
N PHE A 76 3.98 -3.74 3.95
CA PHE A 76 4.99 -4.11 2.97
C PHE A 76 6.18 -4.75 3.68
N ASP A 77 6.35 -6.06 3.51
CA ASP A 77 7.46 -6.83 4.06
C ASP A 77 8.15 -7.64 2.95
N SER A 78 9.44 -7.43 2.74
CA SER A 78 10.23 -8.21 1.78
C SER A 78 10.34 -9.70 2.14
N GLY A 79 10.00 -10.06 3.37
CA GLY A 79 10.00 -11.43 3.86
C GLY A 79 8.68 -12.19 3.69
N ASP A 80 7.62 -11.56 3.18
CA ASP A 80 6.28 -12.16 3.05
C ASP A 80 6.09 -13.04 1.81
N GLY A 81 7.08 -13.05 0.90
CA GLY A 81 7.09 -13.90 -0.30
C GLY A 81 6.23 -13.40 -1.45
N ARG A 82 5.66 -12.21 -1.38
CA ARG A 82 4.94 -11.60 -2.50
C ARG A 82 5.89 -11.29 -3.66
N SER A 83 5.41 -11.45 -4.89
CA SER A 83 6.17 -11.08 -6.08
C SER A 83 6.26 -9.56 -6.20
N VAL A 84 7.44 -9.08 -6.56
CA VAL A 84 7.72 -7.64 -6.73
C VAL A 84 7.93 -7.36 -8.22
N LEU A 85 7.28 -6.33 -8.72
CA LEU A 85 7.46 -5.83 -10.08
C LEU A 85 8.92 -5.48 -10.35
N ASP A 86 9.37 -5.77 -11.55
CA ASP A 86 10.67 -5.30 -12.04
C ASP A 86 10.59 -3.83 -12.52
N VAL A 87 11.72 -3.27 -12.92
CA VAL A 87 11.82 -1.89 -13.45
C VAL A 87 10.79 -1.62 -14.53
N ARG A 88 10.60 -2.55 -15.45
CA ARG A 88 9.63 -2.41 -16.54
C ARG A 88 8.20 -2.35 -16.03
N GLY A 89 7.84 -3.26 -15.13
CA GLY A 89 6.50 -3.29 -14.54
C GLY A 89 6.16 -2.02 -13.79
N VAL A 90 7.13 -1.47 -13.04
CA VAL A 90 6.95 -0.19 -12.33
C VAL A 90 6.85 0.97 -13.31
N THR A 91 7.71 1.03 -14.33
CA THR A 91 7.67 2.08 -15.35
C THR A 91 6.33 2.08 -16.09
N ASP A 92 5.86 0.91 -16.54
CA ASP A 92 4.57 0.76 -17.23
C ASP A 92 3.40 1.23 -16.32
N ALA A 93 3.47 0.95 -15.02
CA ALA A 93 2.46 1.39 -14.05
C ALA A 93 2.47 2.92 -13.86
N LEU A 94 3.65 3.53 -13.79
CA LEU A 94 3.79 4.98 -13.65
C LEU A 94 3.34 5.70 -14.92
N ASP A 95 3.70 5.21 -16.10
CA ASP A 95 3.23 5.73 -17.40
C ASP A 95 1.70 5.69 -17.48
N ALA A 96 1.09 4.57 -17.08
CA ALA A 96 -0.36 4.42 -17.03
C ALA A 96 -1.03 5.38 -16.04
N ALA A 97 -0.34 5.75 -14.97
CA ALA A 97 -0.80 6.73 -13.98
C ALA A 97 -0.59 8.20 -14.42
N GLY A 98 0.06 8.44 -15.57
CA GLY A 98 0.24 9.77 -16.15
C GLY A 98 1.55 10.46 -15.80
N TYR A 99 2.50 9.75 -15.18
CA TYR A 99 3.86 10.27 -14.92
C TYR A 99 4.72 10.16 -16.18
N THR A 100 5.61 11.12 -16.36
CA THR A 100 6.55 11.19 -17.50
C THR A 100 7.96 11.48 -17.01
N GLU A 101 8.96 11.35 -17.89
CA GLU A 101 10.37 11.59 -17.57
C GLU A 101 10.82 10.84 -16.30
N ILE A 102 10.46 9.56 -16.24
CA ILE A 102 10.76 8.70 -15.09
C ILE A 102 12.26 8.40 -15.06
N SER A 103 12.89 8.69 -13.93
CA SER A 103 14.32 8.46 -13.67
C SER A 103 14.57 8.00 -12.23
N ASP A 104 15.82 7.71 -11.92
CA ASP A 104 16.29 7.36 -10.57
C ASP A 104 15.41 6.33 -9.87
N LEU A 105 15.10 5.24 -10.62
CA LEU A 105 14.35 4.12 -10.10
C LEU A 105 15.26 3.27 -9.20
N ASP A 106 15.00 3.35 -7.91
CA ASP A 106 15.65 2.53 -6.90
C ASP A 106 14.66 1.62 -6.19
N ARG A 107 15.11 0.40 -5.91
CA ARG A 107 14.29 -0.59 -5.21
C ARG A 107 14.70 -0.70 -3.74
N ASP A 108 13.74 -0.50 -2.86
CA ASP A 108 13.86 -0.74 -1.42
C ASP A 108 12.91 -1.84 -0.98
N GLY A 109 13.45 -3.05 -0.83
CA GLY A 109 12.67 -4.23 -0.45
C GLY A 109 11.54 -4.54 -1.43
N VAL A 110 10.30 -4.32 -1.01
CA VAL A 110 9.08 -4.47 -1.82
C VAL A 110 8.52 -3.14 -2.32
N LEU A 111 9.23 -2.05 -2.06
CA LEU A 111 8.91 -0.71 -2.53
C LEU A 111 9.86 -0.28 -3.65
N TRP A 112 9.45 0.74 -4.38
CA TRP A 112 10.27 1.45 -5.34
C TRP A 112 10.22 2.94 -5.05
N GLU A 113 11.31 3.61 -5.34
CA GLU A 113 11.43 5.07 -5.38
C GLU A 113 11.72 5.50 -6.81
N ALA A 114 11.23 6.66 -7.21
CA ALA A 114 11.49 7.20 -8.53
C ALA A 114 11.33 8.72 -8.54
N GLU A 115 12.10 9.39 -9.39
CA GLU A 115 11.82 10.76 -9.81
C GLU A 115 10.99 10.75 -11.09
N ALA A 116 10.04 11.68 -11.22
CA ALA A 116 9.21 11.80 -12.41
C ALA A 116 8.69 13.24 -12.59
N ARG A 117 7.96 13.46 -13.69
CA ARG A 117 7.08 14.63 -13.82
C ARG A 117 5.62 14.20 -13.71
N ASP A 118 4.88 14.96 -12.94
CA ASP A 118 3.43 14.78 -12.81
C ASP A 118 2.67 15.32 -14.04
N ALA A 119 1.34 15.22 -14.02
CA ALA A 119 0.47 15.70 -15.09
C ALA A 119 0.54 17.23 -15.29
N GLN A 120 1.01 17.98 -14.30
CA GLN A 120 1.24 19.44 -14.36
C GLN A 120 2.65 19.79 -14.83
N GLY A 121 3.50 18.78 -15.08
CA GLY A 121 4.89 18.95 -15.50
C GLY A 121 5.85 19.30 -14.35
N GLN A 122 5.39 19.19 -13.09
CA GLN A 122 6.24 19.40 -11.90
C GLN A 122 7.10 18.17 -11.65
N ARG A 123 8.33 18.40 -11.21
CA ARG A 123 9.19 17.31 -10.72
C ARG A 123 8.70 16.83 -9.38
N VAL A 124 8.60 15.53 -9.23
CA VAL A 124 8.13 14.86 -8.03
C VAL A 124 8.99 13.65 -7.72
N GLU A 125 9.13 13.35 -6.45
CA GLU A 125 9.66 12.11 -5.92
C GLU A 125 8.50 11.21 -5.52
N LEU A 126 8.58 9.93 -5.89
CA LEU A 126 7.51 8.96 -5.74
C LEU A 126 7.95 7.78 -4.87
N ARG A 127 7.08 7.37 -3.94
CA ARG A 127 7.15 6.05 -3.29
C ARG A 127 6.08 5.15 -3.92
N ILE A 128 6.47 3.97 -4.35
CA ILE A 128 5.64 3.11 -5.19
C ILE A 128 5.59 1.70 -4.61
N SER A 129 4.40 1.11 -4.57
CA SER A 129 4.23 -0.31 -4.26
C SER A 129 4.86 -1.16 -5.35
N GLY A 130 5.85 -1.98 -4.99
CA GLY A 130 6.40 -2.97 -5.91
C GLY A 130 5.45 -4.15 -6.15
N ILE A 131 4.38 -4.28 -5.39
CA ILE A 131 3.42 -5.38 -5.54
C ILE A 131 2.49 -5.15 -6.73
N ASP A 132 1.99 -3.92 -6.89
CA ASP A 132 0.99 -3.56 -7.91
C ASP A 132 1.31 -2.29 -8.70
N GLY A 133 2.42 -1.60 -8.39
CA GLY A 133 2.83 -0.36 -9.07
C GLY A 133 2.05 0.88 -8.64
N ARG A 134 1.21 0.79 -7.61
CA ARG A 134 0.45 1.93 -7.08
C ARG A 134 1.38 2.95 -6.45
N VAL A 135 1.18 4.23 -6.75
CA VAL A 135 1.87 5.33 -6.06
C VAL A 135 1.30 5.48 -4.66
N LEU A 136 2.16 5.39 -3.67
CA LEU A 136 1.82 5.45 -2.24
C LEU A 136 2.01 6.86 -1.69
N HIS A 137 3.03 7.57 -2.17
CA HIS A 137 3.35 8.93 -1.74
C HIS A 137 3.97 9.72 -2.88
N VAL A 138 3.73 11.03 -2.87
CA VAL A 138 4.26 11.99 -3.83
C VAL A 138 4.80 13.18 -3.07
N ASP A 139 6.09 13.45 -3.19
CA ASP A 139 6.71 14.69 -2.73
C ASP A 139 7.03 15.59 -3.93
N ALA A 140 6.66 16.86 -3.81
CA ALA A 140 7.06 17.84 -4.82
C ALA A 140 8.52 18.23 -4.57
N GLU A 141 9.39 18.09 -5.58
CA GLU A 141 10.72 18.69 -5.50
C GLU A 141 10.58 20.21 -5.44
N HIS A 142 11.10 20.80 -4.38
CA HIS A 142 11.26 22.25 -4.29
C HIS A 142 12.64 22.59 -4.87
N ASP A 143 12.64 23.15 -6.06
CA ASP A 143 13.86 23.81 -6.59
C ASP A 143 14.16 25.02 -5.69
N ASP A 144 15.18 24.90 -4.85
CA ASP A 144 15.77 26.02 -4.09
C ASP A 144 16.60 26.95 -4.99
#